data_19404772efeacef01d3e85c38ed61af2
#
_entry.id   19404772efeacef01d3e85c38ed61af2
#
_cell.length_a   1.000
_cell.length_b   1.000
_cell.length_c   1.000
_cell.angle_alpha   90.00
_cell.angle_beta   90.00
_cell.angle_gamma   90.00
#
_symmetry.space_group_name_H-M   'P 1'
#
loop_
_entity.id
_entity.type
_entity.pdbx_description
1 polymer ?
#
loop_
_entity_poly.entity_id
_entity_poly.type
_entity_poly.pdbx_seq_one_letter_code
_entity_poly.pdbx_strand_id
1 'polypeptide(L)'
;MRLLFFCLFACFLFNCGHPTVPRNIDVTRISKSDLQKVRSFDPTQLIDSCTYIPLETSDRILIGRVKQLKITDKYIFLVNSENDSLYVFNRQGKFLNTIGTRGRGPREYRSIQSYCFPPQADTVIIFDSDKLLFYTPTNRFIRSVDLVPQLLSLIHI
;
A
#
# COMPACT_ATOMS: atom_id res chain seq x y z
N MET A 1 15.98 -4.17 63.02
CA MET A 1 16.57 -4.57 61.71
C MET A 1 15.55 -5.09 60.71
N ARG A 2 14.39 -5.56 61.09
CA ARG A 2 13.31 -6.05 60.14
C ARG A 2 12.45 -4.94 59.54
N LEU A 3 12.32 -3.80 60.20
CA LEU A 3 11.50 -2.65 59.72
C LEU A 3 12.19 -1.85 58.61
N LEU A 4 13.53 -1.75 58.63
CA LEU A 4 14.33 -1.07 57.63
C LEU A 4 14.33 -1.77 56.26
N PHE A 5 14.21 -3.09 56.23
CA PHE A 5 14.15 -3.88 54.98
C PHE A 5 12.81 -3.74 54.27
N PHE A 6 11.73 -3.47 55.02
CA PHE A 6 10.38 -3.31 54.42
C PHE A 6 10.23 -1.93 53.74
N CYS A 7 10.86 -0.88 54.29
CA CYS A 7 10.85 0.42 53.63
C CYS A 7 11.69 0.47 52.35
N LEU A 8 12.80 -0.29 52.28
CA LEU A 8 13.64 -0.33 51.06
C LEU A 8 12.95 -1.08 49.90
N PHE A 9 12.12 -2.06 50.20
CA PHE A 9 11.38 -2.83 49.19
C PHE A 9 10.18 -2.06 48.62
N ALA A 10 9.56 -1.18 49.42
CA ALA A 10 8.43 -0.36 48.99
C ALA A 10 8.85 0.75 47.99
N CYS A 11 10.11 1.22 47.99
CA CYS A 11 10.61 2.23 47.07
C CYS A 11 10.86 1.69 45.64
N PHE A 12 10.95 0.36 45.44
CA PHE A 12 11.19 -0.22 44.13
C PHE A 12 9.91 -0.39 43.29
N LEU A 13 8.72 -0.22 43.86
CA LEU A 13 7.46 -0.44 43.15
C LEU A 13 6.87 0.81 42.47
N PHE A 14 7.48 1.97 42.63
CA PHE A 14 6.93 3.23 42.08
C PHE A 14 7.66 3.79 40.87
N ASN A 15 8.56 3.04 40.22
CA ASN A 15 9.29 3.54 39.08
C ASN A 15 8.77 2.95 37.75
N CYS A 16 7.46 2.93 37.59
CA CYS A 16 6.84 2.66 36.27
C CYS A 16 6.46 4.03 35.66
N GLY A 17 7.47 4.84 35.36
CA GLY A 17 7.31 6.00 34.50
C GLY A 17 7.03 5.55 33.08
N HIS A 18 5.77 5.57 32.66
CA HIS A 18 5.43 5.47 31.25
C HIS A 18 6.04 6.69 30.55
N PRO A 19 6.88 6.51 29.52
CA PRO A 19 7.30 7.62 28.68
C PRO A 19 6.06 8.13 27.93
N THR A 20 5.49 9.23 28.42
CA THR A 20 4.52 10.01 27.65
C THR A 20 5.29 10.67 26.52
N VAL A 21 5.32 10.03 25.36
CA VAL A 21 5.75 10.67 24.12
C VAL A 21 4.75 11.79 23.84
N PRO A 22 5.15 13.05 23.83
CA PRO A 22 4.25 14.14 23.43
C PRO A 22 3.91 13.93 21.95
N ARG A 23 2.76 13.36 21.70
CA ARG A 23 2.21 13.24 20.36
C ARG A 23 1.63 14.61 20.02
N ASN A 24 2.48 15.51 19.56
CA ASN A 24 2.05 16.75 18.95
C ASN A 24 1.50 16.40 17.55
N ILE A 25 0.30 15.83 17.54
CA ILE A 25 -0.44 15.62 16.30
C ILE A 25 -1.19 16.93 16.09
N ASP A 26 -0.73 17.69 15.11
CA ASP A 26 -1.47 18.86 14.61
C ASP A 26 -2.74 18.35 13.91
N VAL A 27 -3.81 18.28 14.68
CA VAL A 27 -5.10 17.77 14.19
C VAL A 27 -5.89 18.94 13.64
N THR A 28 -5.91 19.09 12.33
CA THR A 28 -6.83 20.02 11.66
C THR A 28 -8.25 19.50 11.82
N ARG A 29 -9.08 20.16 12.64
CA ARG A 29 -10.49 19.86 12.76
C ARG A 29 -11.25 20.49 11.61
N ILE A 30 -11.84 19.65 10.76
CA ILE A 30 -12.78 20.08 9.73
C ILE A 30 -14.18 20.01 10.34
N SER A 31 -14.84 21.15 10.51
CA SER A 31 -16.22 21.20 11.01
C SER A 31 -17.22 21.08 9.87
N LYS A 32 -18.47 20.67 10.19
CA LYS A 32 -19.56 20.60 9.21
C LYS A 32 -19.83 21.97 8.55
N SER A 33 -19.62 23.06 9.28
CA SER A 33 -19.76 24.43 8.76
C SER A 33 -18.70 24.78 7.72
N ASP A 34 -17.49 24.20 7.81
CA ASP A 34 -16.44 24.44 6.84
C ASP A 34 -16.75 23.77 5.49
N LEU A 35 -17.38 22.57 5.54
CA LEU A 35 -17.86 21.87 4.35
C LEU A 35 -19.04 22.58 3.68
N GLN A 36 -19.89 23.27 4.43
CA GLN A 36 -21.04 24.01 3.89
C GLN A 36 -20.64 25.32 3.18
N LYS A 37 -19.46 25.86 3.47
CA LYS A 37 -18.96 27.10 2.82
C LYS A 37 -18.48 26.86 1.40
N VAL A 38 -18.12 25.61 1.06
CA VAL A 38 -17.62 25.25 -0.29
C VAL A 38 -18.82 24.91 -1.17
N ARG A 39 -19.43 25.93 -1.79
CA ARG A 39 -20.56 25.74 -2.75
C ARG A 39 -20.09 25.40 -4.18
N SER A 40 -18.87 25.75 -4.52
CA SER A 40 -18.24 25.40 -5.79
C SER A 40 -16.74 25.28 -5.57
N PHE A 41 -16.16 24.24 -6.12
CA PHE A 41 -14.71 24.03 -6.15
C PHE A 41 -14.24 24.21 -7.58
N ASP A 42 -13.34 25.17 -7.77
CA ASP A 42 -12.66 25.37 -9.06
C ASP A 42 -11.37 24.54 -9.04
N PRO A 43 -11.29 23.43 -9.80
CA PRO A 43 -10.10 22.59 -9.82
C PRO A 43 -8.86 23.32 -10.36
N THR A 44 -9.01 24.40 -11.12
CA THR A 44 -7.87 25.16 -11.66
C THR A 44 -7.02 25.83 -10.57
N GLN A 45 -7.59 26.02 -9.36
CA GLN A 45 -6.87 26.56 -8.21
C GLN A 45 -5.87 25.57 -7.59
N LEU A 46 -6.00 24.26 -7.88
CA LEU A 46 -5.12 23.20 -7.37
C LEU A 46 -4.34 22.47 -8.45
N ILE A 47 -4.65 22.73 -9.73
CA ILE A 47 -4.05 22.02 -10.87
C ILE A 47 -3.25 23.03 -11.68
N ASP A 48 -1.93 22.97 -11.54
CA ASP A 48 -1.02 23.81 -12.32
C ASP A 48 -0.91 23.34 -13.79
N SER A 49 -0.95 22.02 -13.99
CA SER A 49 -0.86 21.42 -15.32
C SER A 49 -1.55 20.06 -15.38
N CYS A 50 -2.02 19.69 -16.57
CA CYS A 50 -2.61 18.39 -16.84
C CYS A 50 -1.91 17.76 -18.05
N THR A 51 -1.44 16.54 -17.91
CA THR A 51 -0.79 15.79 -18.99
C THR A 51 -1.55 14.50 -19.24
N TYR A 52 -1.86 14.24 -20.52
CA TYR A 52 -2.48 12.98 -20.93
C TYR A 52 -1.40 12.00 -21.38
N ILE A 53 -1.42 10.79 -20.81
CA ILE A 53 -0.52 9.71 -21.19
C ILE A 53 -1.37 8.59 -21.79
N PRO A 54 -1.39 8.41 -23.12
CA PRO A 54 -2.09 7.30 -23.73
C PRO A 54 -1.36 6.00 -23.39
N LEU A 55 -2.08 5.01 -22.86
CA LEU A 55 -1.53 3.69 -22.59
C LEU A 55 -1.64 2.82 -23.84
N GLU A 56 -0.55 2.13 -24.17
CA GLU A 56 -0.52 1.18 -25.29
C GLU A 56 -1.50 0.04 -25.05
N THR A 57 -2.34 -0.24 -26.05
CA THR A 57 -3.29 -1.34 -26.05
C THR A 57 -3.08 -2.19 -27.32
N SER A 58 -3.30 -3.49 -27.20
CA SER A 58 -3.25 -4.45 -28.30
C SER A 58 -4.18 -5.63 -27.99
N ASP A 59 -4.36 -6.55 -28.93
CA ASP A 59 -5.15 -7.76 -28.69
C ASP A 59 -4.67 -8.59 -27.49
N ARG A 60 -3.42 -8.42 -27.10
CA ARG A 60 -2.83 -9.09 -25.92
C ARG A 60 -2.92 -8.26 -24.64
N ILE A 61 -3.17 -6.95 -24.76
CA ILE A 61 -3.17 -6.00 -23.65
C ILE A 61 -4.44 -5.18 -23.75
N LEU A 62 -5.55 -5.81 -23.40
CA LEU A 62 -6.83 -5.13 -23.30
C LEU A 62 -6.97 -4.56 -21.89
N ILE A 63 -7.09 -3.24 -21.81
CA ILE A 63 -7.39 -2.55 -20.57
C ILE A 63 -8.90 -2.38 -20.48
N GLY A 64 -9.52 -3.21 -19.65
CA GLY A 64 -10.93 -3.07 -19.31
C GLY A 64 -11.13 -2.14 -18.13
N ARG A 65 -11.72 -2.64 -17.05
CA ARG A 65 -11.92 -1.87 -15.82
C ARG A 65 -10.63 -1.84 -15.00
N VAL A 66 -10.15 -0.63 -14.70
CA VAL A 66 -9.00 -0.41 -13.83
C VAL A 66 -9.41 -0.60 -12.36
N LYS A 67 -8.81 -1.59 -11.70
CA LYS A 67 -9.01 -1.85 -10.26
C LYS A 67 -8.11 -0.97 -9.40
N GLN A 68 -6.85 -0.86 -9.80
CA GLN A 68 -5.84 -0.03 -9.10
C GLN A 68 -4.87 0.55 -10.12
N LEU A 69 -4.47 1.78 -9.88
CA LEU A 69 -3.44 2.49 -10.65
C LEU A 69 -2.43 3.09 -9.68
N LYS A 70 -1.14 2.87 -9.93
CA LYS A 70 -0.05 3.53 -9.22
C LYS A 70 1.00 4.02 -10.20
N ILE A 71 1.47 5.24 -9.95
CA ILE A 71 2.47 5.90 -10.77
C ILE A 71 3.71 6.11 -9.90
N THR A 72 4.86 5.68 -10.39
CA THR A 72 6.18 5.92 -9.81
C THR A 72 7.00 6.81 -10.75
N ASP A 73 8.21 7.18 -10.36
CA ASP A 73 9.08 7.99 -11.21
C ASP A 73 9.42 7.31 -12.55
N LYS A 74 9.47 5.96 -12.56
CA LYS A 74 9.88 5.16 -13.74
C LYS A 74 8.73 4.49 -14.45
N TYR A 75 7.68 4.08 -13.73
CA TYR A 75 6.67 3.15 -14.22
C TYR A 75 5.25 3.61 -13.89
N ILE A 76 4.32 3.15 -14.70
CA ILE A 76 2.88 3.16 -14.45
C ILE A 76 2.45 1.70 -14.26
N PHE A 77 1.84 1.40 -13.11
CA PHE A 77 1.35 0.08 -12.75
C PHE A 77 -0.17 0.10 -12.73
N LEU A 78 -0.79 -0.83 -13.44
CA LEU A 78 -2.23 -0.91 -13.60
C LEU A 78 -2.71 -2.33 -13.34
N VAL A 79 -3.64 -2.51 -12.39
CA VAL A 79 -4.37 -3.77 -12.23
C VAL A 79 -5.66 -3.69 -13.03
N ASN A 80 -5.76 -4.58 -14.03
CA ASN A 80 -6.98 -4.79 -14.79
C ASN A 80 -7.89 -5.78 -14.05
N SER A 81 -9.13 -5.37 -13.72
CA SER A 81 -10.04 -6.21 -12.94
C SER A 81 -10.68 -7.35 -13.72
N GLU A 82 -10.65 -7.31 -15.06
CA GLU A 82 -11.29 -8.35 -15.87
C GLU A 82 -10.50 -9.66 -15.88
N ASN A 83 -9.18 -9.55 -15.89
CA ASN A 83 -8.28 -10.71 -15.93
C ASN A 83 -7.34 -10.80 -14.74
N ASP A 84 -7.47 -9.88 -13.74
CA ASP A 84 -6.58 -9.76 -12.58
C ASP A 84 -5.10 -9.67 -12.96
N SER A 85 -4.77 -8.96 -14.04
CA SER A 85 -3.39 -8.80 -14.50
C SER A 85 -2.80 -7.47 -14.01
N LEU A 86 -1.56 -7.51 -13.54
CA LEU A 86 -0.78 -6.33 -13.18
C LEU A 86 0.12 -5.94 -14.35
N TYR A 87 -0.33 -4.95 -15.12
CA TYR A 87 0.40 -4.40 -16.25
C TYR A 87 1.41 -3.32 -15.81
N VAL A 88 2.54 -3.29 -16.49
CA VAL A 88 3.60 -2.29 -16.28
C VAL A 88 3.83 -1.55 -17.58
N PHE A 89 3.77 -0.22 -17.49
CA PHE A 89 4.06 0.70 -18.59
C PHE A 89 5.20 1.62 -18.18
N ASN A 90 5.93 2.15 -19.16
CA ASN A 90 6.84 3.25 -18.91
C ASN A 90 6.07 4.58 -18.73
N ARG A 91 6.78 5.67 -18.44
CA ARG A 91 6.17 7.00 -18.24
C ARG A 91 5.56 7.60 -19.49
N GLN A 92 5.87 7.07 -20.67
CA GLN A 92 5.29 7.45 -21.96
C GLN A 92 4.07 6.62 -22.33
N GLY A 93 3.66 5.69 -21.45
CA GLY A 93 2.51 4.82 -21.68
C GLY A 93 2.77 3.57 -22.52
N LYS A 94 4.03 3.30 -22.89
CA LYS A 94 4.41 2.11 -23.63
C LYS A 94 4.40 0.89 -22.70
N PHE A 95 3.75 -0.19 -23.11
CA PHE A 95 3.72 -1.44 -22.36
C PHE A 95 5.11 -2.07 -22.26
N LEU A 96 5.45 -2.55 -21.08
CA LEU A 96 6.71 -3.22 -20.82
C LEU A 96 6.52 -4.71 -20.57
N ASN A 97 5.69 -5.06 -19.59
CA ASN A 97 5.42 -6.46 -19.24
C ASN A 97 4.19 -6.58 -18.31
N THR A 98 3.83 -7.83 -18.00
CA THR A 98 2.85 -8.19 -16.97
C THR A 98 3.59 -8.83 -15.80
N ILE A 99 3.30 -8.45 -14.56
CA ILE A 99 3.93 -9.02 -13.38
C ILE A 99 3.16 -10.22 -12.87
N GLY A 100 3.86 -11.33 -12.73
CA GLY A 100 3.32 -12.60 -12.28
C GLY A 100 2.33 -13.20 -13.29
N THR A 101 1.71 -14.27 -12.86
CA THR A 101 0.69 -14.98 -13.67
C THR A 101 -0.43 -15.42 -12.75
N ARG A 102 -1.67 -15.36 -13.23
CA ARG A 102 -2.81 -15.88 -12.50
C ARG A 102 -2.80 -17.41 -12.55
N GLY A 103 -2.87 -18.04 -11.37
CA GLY A 103 -2.87 -19.49 -11.25
C GLY A 103 -2.82 -19.95 -9.79
N ARG A 104 -2.45 -21.22 -9.58
CA ARG A 104 -2.36 -21.85 -8.24
C ARG A 104 -0.96 -22.33 -7.88
N GLY A 105 0.01 -22.06 -8.73
CA GLY A 105 1.40 -22.42 -8.48
C GLY A 105 2.07 -21.58 -7.40
N PRO A 106 3.27 -21.96 -6.95
CA PRO A 106 3.98 -21.28 -5.87
C PRO A 106 4.43 -19.86 -6.24
N ARG A 107 4.52 -19.57 -7.53
CA ARG A 107 4.89 -18.25 -8.07
C ARG A 107 3.71 -17.51 -8.71
N GLU A 108 2.50 -18.03 -8.57
CA GLU A 108 1.29 -17.51 -9.21
C GLU A 108 0.36 -16.94 -8.14
N TYR A 109 -0.45 -15.98 -8.51
CA TYR A 109 -1.52 -15.44 -7.66
C TYR A 109 -2.88 -15.91 -8.16
N ARG A 110 -3.82 -16.12 -7.25
CA ARG A 110 -5.22 -16.42 -7.60
C ARG A 110 -5.99 -15.16 -7.95
N SER A 111 -5.74 -14.10 -7.19
CA SER A 111 -6.36 -12.79 -7.38
C SER A 111 -5.48 -11.70 -6.75
N ILE A 112 -5.32 -10.58 -7.43
CA ILE A 112 -4.59 -9.43 -6.90
C ILE A 112 -5.55 -8.64 -6.01
N GLN A 113 -5.42 -8.80 -4.68
CA GLN A 113 -6.18 -8.00 -3.72
C GLN A 113 -5.65 -6.57 -3.68
N SER A 114 -4.35 -6.44 -3.57
CA SER A 114 -3.63 -5.18 -3.57
C SER A 114 -2.18 -5.40 -3.99
N TYR A 115 -1.47 -4.31 -4.23
CA TYR A 115 -0.02 -4.35 -4.43
C TYR A 115 0.63 -3.08 -3.87
N CYS A 116 1.89 -3.19 -3.50
CA CYS A 116 2.65 -2.05 -2.99
C CYS A 116 4.12 -2.10 -3.42
N PHE A 117 4.80 -0.99 -3.19
CA PHE A 117 6.22 -0.81 -3.44
C PHE A 117 6.88 -0.39 -2.13
N PRO A 118 7.88 -1.11 -1.63
CA PRO A 118 8.72 -0.63 -0.56
C PRO A 118 9.47 0.64 -1.00
N PRO A 119 9.58 1.67 -0.14
CA PRO A 119 10.11 2.97 -0.53
C PRO A 119 11.54 2.97 -1.09
N GLN A 120 12.34 1.95 -0.78
CA GLN A 120 13.75 1.87 -1.13
C GLN A 120 14.12 0.64 -1.96
N ALA A 121 13.15 -0.17 -2.37
CA ALA A 121 13.41 -1.40 -3.11
C ALA A 121 12.77 -1.36 -4.49
N ASP A 122 13.52 -1.78 -5.50
CA ASP A 122 12.99 -2.03 -6.85
C ASP A 122 12.22 -3.37 -6.84
N THR A 123 11.14 -3.40 -6.04
CA THR A 123 10.34 -4.57 -5.75
C THR A 123 8.86 -4.24 -5.79
N VAL A 124 8.08 -5.11 -6.41
CA VAL A 124 6.62 -5.11 -6.39
C VAL A 124 6.16 -6.23 -5.49
N ILE A 125 5.37 -5.90 -4.48
CA ILE A 125 4.77 -6.88 -3.59
C ILE A 125 3.30 -7.00 -3.96
N ILE A 126 2.89 -8.17 -4.44
CA ILE A 126 1.50 -8.51 -4.71
C ILE A 126 0.93 -9.21 -3.48
N PHE A 127 -0.18 -8.70 -2.99
CA PHE A 127 -1.00 -9.34 -1.98
C PHE A 127 -2.07 -10.20 -2.65
N ASP A 128 -1.95 -11.51 -2.49
CA ASP A 128 -2.98 -12.52 -2.79
C ASP A 128 -3.69 -12.88 -1.48
N SER A 129 -4.77 -13.62 -1.54
CA SER A 129 -5.63 -13.92 -0.38
C SER A 129 -4.89 -14.52 0.83
N ASP A 130 -3.86 -15.31 0.61
CA ASP A 130 -3.15 -16.07 1.64
C ASP A 130 -1.63 -15.95 1.58
N LYS A 131 -1.09 -15.18 0.63
CA LYS A 131 0.36 -15.03 0.46
C LYS A 131 0.76 -13.66 -0.07
N LEU A 132 2.00 -13.30 0.16
CA LEU A 132 2.70 -12.18 -0.47
C LEU A 132 3.65 -12.71 -1.53
N LEU A 133 3.60 -12.14 -2.71
CA LEU A 133 4.49 -12.48 -3.82
C LEU A 133 5.37 -11.28 -4.14
N PHE A 134 6.66 -11.51 -4.22
CA PHE A 134 7.67 -10.48 -4.45
C PHE A 134 8.25 -10.64 -5.85
N TYR A 135 8.17 -9.56 -6.64
CA TYR A 135 8.70 -9.50 -8.00
C TYR A 135 9.53 -8.24 -8.21
N THR A 136 10.38 -8.25 -9.23
CA THR A 136 10.91 -6.99 -9.77
C THR A 136 9.91 -6.36 -10.74
N PRO A 137 10.00 -5.06 -11.04
CA PRO A 137 9.20 -4.42 -12.10
C PRO A 137 9.37 -5.06 -13.48
N THR A 138 10.46 -5.79 -13.69
CA THR A 138 10.75 -6.55 -14.93
C THR A 138 10.23 -7.98 -14.89
N ASN A 139 9.27 -8.30 -14.00
CA ASN A 139 8.65 -9.60 -13.85
C ASN A 139 9.57 -10.76 -13.39
N ARG A 140 10.70 -10.49 -12.75
CA ARG A 140 11.49 -11.54 -12.13
C ARG A 140 10.93 -11.86 -10.75
N PHE A 141 10.54 -13.12 -10.54
CA PHE A 141 10.12 -13.60 -9.22
C PHE A 141 11.30 -13.59 -8.24
N ILE A 142 11.06 -13.10 -7.02
CA ILE A 142 12.04 -13.03 -5.94
C ILE A 142 11.74 -14.10 -4.90
N ARG A 143 10.54 -14.05 -4.30
CA ARG A 143 10.09 -15.00 -3.27
C ARG A 143 8.59 -14.92 -3.06
N SER A 144 8.04 -15.89 -2.33
CA SER A 144 6.72 -15.82 -1.73
C SER A 144 6.78 -15.99 -0.22
N VAL A 145 5.79 -15.45 0.48
CA VAL A 145 5.61 -15.60 1.92
C VAL A 145 4.15 -15.94 2.15
N ASP A 146 3.89 -17.10 2.73
CA ASP A 146 2.54 -17.50 3.11
C ASP A 146 2.10 -16.72 4.35
N LEU A 147 0.87 -16.22 4.34
CA LEU A 147 0.29 -15.50 5.46
C LEU A 147 -0.43 -16.48 6.36
N VAL A 148 -0.01 -16.52 7.62
CA VAL A 148 -0.69 -17.37 8.62
C VAL A 148 -2.11 -16.81 8.83
N PRO A 149 -3.16 -17.65 8.91
CA PRO A 149 -4.55 -17.21 9.06
C PRO A 149 -4.80 -16.23 10.23
N GLN A 150 -3.98 -16.28 11.28
CA GLN A 150 -4.06 -15.37 12.43
C GLN A 150 -3.67 -13.91 12.09
N LEU A 151 -2.85 -13.68 11.06
CA LEU A 151 -2.51 -12.34 10.60
C LEU A 151 -3.59 -11.74 9.69
N LEU A 152 -4.39 -12.57 9.03
CA LEU A 152 -5.46 -12.12 8.14
C LEU A 152 -6.62 -11.48 8.92
N SER A 153 -6.85 -11.87 10.17
CA SER A 153 -7.88 -11.27 11.03
C SER A 153 -7.56 -9.84 11.48
N LEU A 154 -6.30 -9.42 11.41
CA LEU A 154 -5.84 -8.08 11.79
C LEU A 154 -5.92 -7.07 10.62
N ILE A 155 -6.12 -7.53 9.40
CA ILE A 155 -6.13 -6.68 8.19
C ILE A 155 -7.57 -6.29 7.79
N HIS A 156 -8.58 -6.87 8.41
CA HIS A 156 -10.00 -6.60 8.15
C HIS A 156 -10.63 -5.59 9.13
N ILE A 157 -9.86 -4.64 9.64
CA ILE A 157 -10.40 -3.50 10.42
C ILE A 157 -10.51 -2.28 9.50
#